data_0e8ad8c713320241462158afb867b5c6
#
_entry.id   0e8ad8c713320241462158afb867b5c6
#
_cell.length_a   1.000
_cell.length_b   1.000
_cell.length_c   1.000
_cell.angle_alpha   90.00
_cell.angle_beta   90.00
_cell.angle_gamma   90.00
#
_symmetry.space_group_name_H-M   'P 1'
#
loop_
_entity.id
_entity.type
_entity.pdbx_description
1 polymer ?
#
loop_
_entity_poly.entity_id
_entity_poly.type
_entity_poly.pdbx_seq_one_letter_code
_entity_poly.pdbx_strand_id
1 'polypeptide(L)'
;ESANQVTIITEQKDNAVPIETRYKRISTIEKAGAICSLLEVRLITGRPHQIRAHLSSIGHPILGDRKYGNKKSLEISKALNIPYQLLSACSVTFPEMKGTFGYLSGKEFIIHQIYEFIHSVFVK
;
A
#
# COMPACT_ATOMS: atom_id res chain seq x y z
N GLU A 1 10.81 11.86 -15.55
CA GLU A 1 10.34 11.13 -14.32
C GLU A 1 9.05 11.71 -13.71
N SER A 2 8.59 12.90 -14.14
CA SER A 2 7.34 13.51 -13.63
C SER A 2 6.06 12.92 -14.25
N ALA A 3 6.15 12.22 -15.36
CA ALA A 3 5.00 11.78 -16.16
C ALA A 3 4.08 10.72 -15.49
N ASN A 4 4.50 10.10 -14.38
CA ASN A 4 3.75 9.03 -13.69
C ASN A 4 3.34 9.40 -12.25
N GLN A 5 3.22 10.67 -11.93
CA GLN A 5 2.75 11.07 -10.60
C GLN A 5 1.24 11.18 -10.59
N VAL A 6 0.61 10.50 -9.62
CA VAL A 6 -0.83 10.56 -9.36
C VAL A 6 -1.07 11.58 -8.25
N THR A 7 -2.05 12.43 -8.44
CA THR A 7 -2.49 13.41 -7.43
C THR A 7 -3.87 13.02 -6.93
N ILE A 8 -4.03 12.98 -5.61
CA ILE A 8 -5.32 12.76 -4.98
C ILE A 8 -6.00 14.11 -4.78
N ILE A 9 -7.24 14.21 -5.22
CA ILE A 9 -8.10 15.37 -5.01
C ILE A 9 -9.35 14.94 -4.23
N THR A 10 -9.81 15.78 -3.32
CA THR A 10 -10.97 15.53 -2.45
C THR A 10 -12.26 16.12 -2.99
N GLU A 11 -12.17 16.96 -4.00
CA GLU A 11 -13.30 17.60 -4.65
C GLU A 11 -13.54 17.01 -6.04
N GLN A 12 -14.80 16.95 -6.46
CA GLN A 12 -15.12 16.49 -7.80
C GLN A 12 -14.64 17.54 -8.82
N LYS A 13 -13.74 17.11 -9.70
CA LYS A 13 -13.25 17.92 -10.83
C LYS A 13 -13.48 17.15 -12.12
N ASP A 14 -13.61 17.89 -13.22
CA ASP A 14 -13.63 17.30 -14.56
C ASP A 14 -12.36 16.48 -14.77
N ASN A 15 -12.50 15.27 -15.30
CA ASN A 15 -11.44 14.27 -15.49
C ASN A 15 -10.90 13.59 -14.20
N ALA A 16 -11.47 13.84 -13.02
CA ALA A 16 -11.15 13.06 -11.83
C ALA A 16 -11.86 11.70 -11.87
N VAL A 17 -11.13 10.65 -11.48
CA VAL A 17 -11.67 9.30 -11.39
C VAL A 17 -11.81 8.92 -9.93
N PRO A 18 -13.00 8.50 -9.47
CA PRO A 18 -13.17 8.08 -8.09
C PRO A 18 -12.31 6.86 -7.77
N ILE A 19 -11.75 6.85 -6.57
CA ILE A 19 -10.98 5.74 -6.04
C ILE A 19 -11.50 5.35 -4.67
N GLU A 20 -11.40 4.09 -4.34
CA GLU A 20 -11.72 3.56 -3.01
C GLU A 20 -10.63 2.60 -2.56
N THR A 21 -10.06 2.90 -1.40
CA THR A 21 -9.08 2.07 -0.70
C THR A 21 -9.59 1.84 0.72
N ARG A 22 -9.73 0.59 1.10
CA ARG A 22 -10.09 0.22 2.48
C ARG A 22 -8.86 -0.30 3.20
N TYR A 23 -8.72 0.00 4.47
CA TYR A 23 -7.62 -0.53 5.26
C TYR A 23 -8.06 -0.88 6.68
N LYS A 24 -7.36 -1.84 7.25
CA LYS A 24 -7.47 -2.23 8.65
C LYS A 24 -6.08 -2.19 9.27
N ARG A 25 -5.96 -1.54 10.42
CA ARG A 25 -4.72 -1.57 11.20
C ARG A 25 -4.60 -2.91 11.91
N ILE A 26 -3.54 -3.63 11.63
CA ILE A 26 -3.24 -4.95 12.22
C ILE A 26 -2.46 -4.77 13.52
N SER A 27 -1.43 -3.94 13.50
CA SER A 27 -0.59 -3.67 14.67
C SER A 27 0.09 -2.32 14.58
N THR A 28 0.64 -1.87 15.69
CA THR A 28 1.51 -0.70 15.77
C THR A 28 2.82 -1.08 16.44
N ILE A 29 3.89 -0.43 16.04
CA ILE A 29 5.21 -0.60 16.61
C ILE A 29 5.89 0.76 16.73
N GLU A 30 6.61 0.97 17.83
CA GLU A 30 7.45 2.15 17.98
C GLU A 30 8.88 1.80 17.53
N LYS A 31 9.36 2.49 16.50
CA LYS A 31 10.71 2.36 15.95
C LYS A 31 11.25 3.71 15.48
N ALA A 32 12.54 3.92 15.68
CA ALA A 32 13.23 5.15 15.26
C ALA A 32 12.52 6.43 15.75
N GLY A 33 11.97 6.42 16.97
CA GLY A 33 11.26 7.56 17.56
C GLY A 33 9.92 7.90 16.91
N ALA A 34 9.32 6.94 16.22
CA ALA A 34 8.02 7.11 15.58
C ALA A 34 7.13 5.88 15.76
N ILE A 35 5.82 6.11 15.75
CA ILE A 35 4.82 5.05 15.72
C ILE A 35 4.58 4.66 14.25
N CYS A 36 4.89 3.41 13.93
CA CYS A 36 4.63 2.81 12.64
C CYS A 36 3.45 1.84 12.75
N SER A 37 2.61 1.79 11.75
CA SER A 37 1.45 0.89 11.71
C SER A 37 1.57 -0.12 10.58
N LEU A 38 1.27 -1.37 10.87
CA LEU A 38 1.05 -2.40 9.86
C LEU A 38 -0.41 -2.37 9.46
N LEU A 39 -0.65 -2.22 8.17
CA LEU A 39 -2.00 -2.17 7.60
C LEU A 39 -2.23 -3.36 6.68
N GLU A 40 -3.41 -3.95 6.77
CA GLU A 40 -3.99 -4.74 5.71
C GLU A 40 -4.81 -3.81 4.82
N VAL A 41 -4.52 -3.78 3.53
CA VAL A 41 -5.16 -2.86 2.60
C VAL A 41 -5.94 -3.64 1.55
N ARG A 42 -7.21 -3.27 1.35
CA ARG A 42 -8.06 -3.80 0.31
C ARG A 42 -8.31 -2.75 -0.76
N LEU A 43 -7.91 -3.05 -1.98
CA LEU A 43 -8.22 -2.26 -3.16
C LEU A 43 -9.64 -2.57 -3.65
N ILE A 44 -10.51 -1.57 -3.66
CA ILE A 44 -11.83 -1.65 -4.30
C ILE A 44 -11.69 -1.17 -5.75
N THR A 45 -10.95 -0.11 -5.96
CA THR A 45 -10.47 0.33 -7.27
C THR A 45 -8.95 0.10 -7.38
N GLY A 46 -8.41 -0.07 -8.56
CA GLY A 46 -6.99 -0.38 -8.79
C GLY A 46 -6.32 0.59 -9.75
N ARG A 47 -6.18 1.85 -9.37
CA ARG A 47 -5.48 2.85 -10.19
C ARG A 47 -3.97 2.83 -9.91
N PRO A 48 -3.15 3.27 -10.88
CA PRO A 48 -1.69 3.34 -10.69
C PRO A 48 -1.33 4.10 -9.40
N HIS A 49 -0.43 3.54 -8.62
CA HIS A 49 0.04 4.08 -7.34
C HIS A 49 -1.06 4.41 -6.31
N GLN A 50 -2.25 3.88 -6.46
CA GLN A 50 -3.42 4.30 -5.66
C GLN A 50 -3.16 4.24 -4.15
N ILE A 51 -2.70 3.12 -3.62
CA ILE A 51 -2.43 2.98 -2.16
C ILE A 51 -1.38 3.98 -1.72
N ARG A 52 -0.30 4.13 -2.48
CA ARG A 52 0.84 5.00 -2.17
C ARG A 52 0.41 6.47 -2.09
N ALA A 53 -0.26 6.95 -3.13
CA ALA A 53 -0.75 8.33 -3.20
C ALA A 53 -1.87 8.59 -2.18
N HIS A 54 -2.79 7.64 -2.01
CA HIS A 54 -3.92 7.80 -1.11
C HIS A 54 -3.48 7.87 0.36
N LEU A 55 -2.64 6.96 0.83
CA LEU A 55 -2.10 7.02 2.19
C LEU A 55 -1.25 8.28 2.43
N SER A 56 -0.47 8.69 1.44
CA SER A 56 0.30 9.93 1.52
C SER A 56 -0.61 11.16 1.65
N SER A 57 -1.72 11.19 0.91
CA SER A 57 -2.66 12.34 0.94
C SER A 57 -3.31 12.57 2.29
N ILE A 58 -3.42 11.53 3.12
CA ILE A 58 -3.94 11.62 4.50
C ILE A 58 -2.83 11.73 5.56
N GLY A 59 -1.58 12.00 5.14
CA GLY A 59 -0.44 12.23 6.03
C GLY A 59 0.25 10.96 6.55
N HIS A 60 -0.10 9.79 6.02
CA HIS A 60 0.45 8.48 6.42
C HIS A 60 1.13 7.74 5.26
N PRO A 61 2.22 8.31 4.69
CA PRO A 61 2.91 7.68 3.58
C PRO A 61 3.54 6.34 3.99
N ILE A 62 3.68 5.45 3.01
CA ILE A 62 4.32 4.15 3.19
C ILE A 62 5.81 4.34 3.45
N LEU A 63 6.37 3.61 4.42
CA LEU A 63 7.80 3.61 4.68
C LEU A 63 8.57 3.10 3.46
N GLY A 64 9.71 3.71 3.16
CA GLY A 64 10.51 3.42 1.98
C GLY A 64 10.00 4.02 0.68
N ASP A 65 8.85 4.69 0.68
CA ASP A 65 8.32 5.33 -0.51
C ASP A 65 8.99 6.68 -0.78
N ARG A 66 9.95 6.70 -1.71
CA ARG A 66 10.69 7.90 -2.08
C ARG A 66 9.87 8.89 -2.91
N LYS A 67 8.80 8.42 -3.57
CA LYS A 67 8.00 9.26 -4.47
C LYS A 67 6.87 9.99 -3.75
N TYR A 68 6.21 9.32 -2.82
CA TYR A 68 5.07 9.83 -2.09
C TYR A 68 5.36 10.04 -0.59
N GLY A 69 6.57 9.70 -0.14
CA GLY A 69 7.02 9.91 1.23
C GLY A 69 7.16 11.40 1.58
N ASN A 70 6.96 11.72 2.85
CA ASN A 70 7.28 13.03 3.42
C ASN A 70 8.64 12.97 4.15
N LYS A 71 9.13 14.13 4.59
CA LYS A 71 10.42 14.25 5.30
C LYS A 71 10.53 13.24 6.45
N LYS A 72 9.51 13.15 7.31
CA LYS A 72 9.49 12.26 8.47
C LYS A 72 9.56 10.78 8.07
N SER A 73 8.76 10.36 7.10
CA SER A 73 8.76 8.95 6.64
C SER A 73 10.09 8.56 5.98
N LEU A 74 10.73 9.49 5.27
CA LEU A 74 12.03 9.25 4.65
C LEU A 74 13.16 9.15 5.69
N GLU A 75 13.14 9.99 6.73
CA GLU A 75 14.07 9.91 7.86
C GLU A 75 13.95 8.58 8.62
N ILE A 76 12.72 8.15 8.91
CA ILE A 76 12.46 6.86 9.54
C ILE A 76 12.92 5.71 8.64
N SER A 77 12.60 5.77 7.35
CA SER A 77 13.00 4.74 6.38
C SER A 77 14.53 4.61 6.31
N LYS A 78 15.25 5.73 6.35
CA LYS A 78 16.71 5.74 6.39
C LYS A 78 17.25 5.13 7.69
N ALA A 79 16.70 5.52 8.84
CA ALA A 79 17.10 5.00 10.15
C ALA A 79 16.88 3.48 10.28
N LEU A 80 15.85 2.96 9.61
CA LEU A 80 15.51 1.53 9.60
C LEU A 80 16.14 0.76 8.41
N ASN A 81 16.96 1.41 7.58
CA ASN A 81 17.55 0.82 6.37
C ASN A 81 16.50 0.23 5.40
N ILE A 82 15.39 0.93 5.21
CA ILE A 82 14.31 0.53 4.30
C ILE A 82 14.53 1.20 2.93
N PRO A 83 15.02 0.47 1.91
CA PRO A 83 15.39 1.06 0.62
C PRO A 83 14.22 1.26 -0.34
N TYR A 84 13.12 0.50 -0.17
CA TYR A 84 11.96 0.47 -1.06
C TYR A 84 10.67 0.56 -0.25
N GLN A 85 9.57 0.97 -0.91
CA GLN A 85 8.27 1.03 -0.27
C GLN A 85 7.86 -0.34 0.31
N LEU A 86 7.50 -0.36 1.59
CA LEU A 86 7.01 -1.55 2.28
C LEU A 86 5.54 -1.81 1.90
N LEU A 87 5.35 -2.22 0.66
CA LEU A 87 4.04 -2.57 0.11
C LEU A 87 4.16 -3.87 -0.66
N SER A 88 3.38 -4.87 -0.26
CA SER A 88 3.39 -6.17 -0.89
C SER A 88 1.97 -6.71 -1.04
N ALA A 89 1.71 -7.38 -2.17
CA ALA A 89 0.47 -8.11 -2.34
C ALA A 89 0.47 -9.33 -1.42
N CYS A 90 -0.58 -9.54 -0.66
CA CYS A 90 -0.72 -10.69 0.25
C CYS A 90 -1.79 -11.69 -0.17
N SER A 91 -2.80 -11.24 -0.88
CA SER A 91 -3.81 -12.12 -1.45
C SER A 91 -4.44 -11.52 -2.70
N VAL A 92 -4.97 -12.39 -3.53
CA VAL A 92 -5.81 -12.03 -4.67
C VAL A 92 -7.00 -12.97 -4.72
N THR A 93 -8.20 -12.42 -4.87
CA THR A 93 -9.43 -13.16 -5.09
C THR A 93 -9.95 -12.83 -6.47
N PHE A 94 -10.17 -13.85 -7.29
CA PHE A 94 -10.72 -13.66 -8.62
C PHE A 94 -12.25 -13.52 -8.55
N PRO A 95 -12.83 -12.53 -9.22
CA PRO A 95 -14.27 -12.43 -9.35
C PRO A 95 -14.83 -13.58 -10.19
N GLU A 96 -16.13 -13.64 -10.37
CA GLU A 96 -16.72 -14.55 -11.33
C GLU A 96 -16.22 -14.21 -12.75
N MET A 97 -15.60 -15.19 -13.40
CA MET A 97 -14.97 -15.04 -14.70
C MET A 97 -15.67 -15.94 -15.71
N LYS A 98 -15.75 -15.47 -16.96
CA LYS A 98 -16.33 -16.22 -18.09
C LYS A 98 -15.26 -16.70 -19.04
N GLY A 99 -15.60 -17.72 -19.85
CA GLY A 99 -14.71 -18.26 -20.88
C GLY A 99 -13.53 -19.04 -20.32
N THR A 100 -12.37 -18.95 -20.96
CA THR A 100 -11.17 -19.74 -20.68
C THR A 100 -10.69 -19.63 -19.24
N PHE A 101 -10.93 -18.51 -18.57
CA PHE A 101 -10.51 -18.26 -17.18
C PHE A 101 -11.60 -18.57 -16.14
N GLY A 102 -12.74 -19.13 -16.55
CA GLY A 102 -13.85 -19.47 -15.65
C GLY A 102 -13.44 -20.35 -14.46
N TYR A 103 -12.40 -21.17 -14.62
CA TYR A 103 -11.85 -22.02 -13.56
C TYR A 103 -11.23 -21.26 -12.40
N LEU A 104 -10.92 -19.96 -12.57
CA LEU A 104 -10.39 -19.09 -11.53
C LEU A 104 -11.50 -18.44 -10.68
N SER A 105 -12.75 -18.49 -11.13
CA SER A 105 -13.88 -17.83 -10.46
C SER A 105 -13.96 -18.17 -8.98
N GLY A 106 -13.98 -17.13 -8.14
CA GLY A 106 -14.05 -17.25 -6.68
C GLY A 106 -12.81 -17.80 -5.99
N LYS A 107 -11.76 -18.16 -6.75
CA LYS A 107 -10.51 -18.65 -6.14
C LYS A 107 -9.73 -17.53 -5.47
N GLU A 108 -9.21 -17.83 -4.30
CA GLU A 108 -8.32 -16.97 -3.54
C GLU A 108 -6.91 -17.58 -3.51
N PHE A 109 -5.91 -16.73 -3.75
CA PHE A 109 -4.50 -17.08 -3.62
C PHE A 109 -3.87 -16.19 -2.55
N ILE A 110 -3.23 -16.81 -1.57
CA ILE A 110 -2.62 -16.13 -0.42
C ILE A 110 -1.12 -16.35 -0.45
N ILE A 111 -0.35 -15.28 -0.24
CA ILE A 111 1.11 -15.32 -0.13
C ILE A 111 1.49 -15.30 1.36
N HIS A 112 1.94 -16.43 1.87
CA HIS A 112 2.26 -16.58 3.30
C HIS A 112 3.61 -15.95 3.71
N GLN A 113 4.53 -15.75 2.79
CA GLN A 113 5.90 -15.24 3.06
C GLN A 113 5.97 -13.78 3.54
N ILE A 114 4.88 -13.05 3.44
CA ILE A 114 4.82 -11.64 3.86
C ILE A 114 5.06 -11.45 5.35
N TYR A 115 4.58 -12.35 6.18
CA TYR A 115 4.78 -12.27 7.63
C TYR A 115 6.27 -12.36 8.00
N GLU A 116 7.05 -13.20 7.31
CA GLU A 116 8.49 -13.31 7.52
C GLU A 116 9.23 -12.02 7.16
N PHE A 117 8.86 -11.40 6.05
CA PHE A 117 9.46 -10.13 5.62
C PHE A 117 9.17 -9.00 6.61
N ILE A 118 7.91 -8.84 7.03
CA ILE A 118 7.51 -7.83 8.01
C ILE A 118 8.22 -8.09 9.33
N HIS A 119 8.27 -9.34 9.77
CA HIS A 119 8.97 -9.75 10.99
C HIS A 119 10.46 -9.43 10.93
N SER A 120 11.10 -9.62 9.79
CA SER A 120 12.53 -9.33 9.61
C SER A 120 12.86 -7.84 9.71
N VAL A 121 11.94 -6.96 9.31
CA VAL A 121 12.14 -5.50 9.35
C VAL A 121 11.82 -4.92 10.73
N PHE A 122 10.81 -5.45 11.42
CA PHE A 122 10.25 -4.84 12.62
C PHE A 122 10.59 -5.52 13.94
N VAL A 123 11.05 -6.77 13.92
CA VAL A 123 11.31 -7.57 15.15
C VAL A 123 12.79 -7.69 15.49
N LYS A 124 13.65 -7.18 14.63
CA LYS A 124 15.10 -7.12 14.95
C LYS A 124 15.42 -5.95 15.86
#